data_8a6286d51b2ecab7b1b65eb566857ece
#
_entry.id   8a6286d51b2ecab7b1b65eb566857ece
#
_cell.length_a   1.000
_cell.length_b   1.000
_cell.length_c   1.000
_cell.angle_alpha   90.00
_cell.angle_beta   90.00
_cell.angle_gamma   90.00
#
_symmetry.space_group_name_H-M   'P 1'
#
loop_
_entity.id
_entity.type
_entity.pdbx_description
1 polymer ?
#
loop_
_entity_poly.entity_id
_entity_poly.type
_entity_poly.pdbx_seq_one_letter_code
_entity_poly.pdbx_strand_id
1 'polypeptide(L)'
;MVSDADRDAETAIVDMLRAERPDDGLLGEEDASREGLSGRRWVIDPLDGTTNYLYRFPAWVVSVAVEDSEGGLAGAVFDPVRDELFAAARGEGLVVNGERTSVREPVATERALVATGFSYESARRADQAAVVSRVLPRVRDIRRAGAAAFDLALLAAGRLDGYYERGLKPWDWAAGRLLVTEAGGTVVELEDEPAGLVAASTPELAEALVGLVG
;
A
#
# COMPACT_ATOMS: atom_id res chain seq x y z
N MET A 1 14.55 -7.41 4.68
CA MET A 1 15.90 -6.78 4.82
C MET A 1 15.66 -5.55 5.65
N VAL A 2 16.47 -5.32 6.69
CA VAL A 2 16.26 -4.26 7.68
C VAL A 2 17.50 -3.37 7.69
N SER A 3 17.34 -2.06 7.72
CA SER A 3 18.43 -1.10 7.89
C SER A 3 18.30 -0.35 9.22
N ASP A 4 19.33 0.39 9.60
CA ASP A 4 19.26 1.26 10.78
C ASP A 4 18.19 2.35 10.59
N ALA A 5 17.96 2.78 9.33
CA ALA A 5 16.94 3.78 9.01
C ALA A 5 15.52 3.28 9.30
N ASP A 6 15.22 1.99 9.02
CA ASP A 6 13.90 1.40 9.35
C ASP A 6 13.65 1.46 10.85
N ARG A 7 14.64 1.04 11.66
CA ARG A 7 14.51 1.04 13.13
C ARG A 7 14.43 2.43 13.73
N ASP A 8 15.23 3.37 13.24
CA ASP A 8 15.22 4.75 13.71
C ASP A 8 13.88 5.42 13.39
N ALA A 9 13.34 5.18 12.19
CA ALA A 9 12.04 5.70 11.78
C ALA A 9 10.90 5.07 12.60
N GLU A 10 10.89 3.73 12.78
CA GLU A 10 9.89 3.07 13.63
C GLU A 10 9.94 3.61 15.06
N THR A 11 11.14 3.73 15.64
CA THR A 11 11.31 4.26 16.99
C THR A 11 10.72 5.67 17.12
N ALA A 12 11.02 6.56 16.18
CA ALA A 12 10.50 7.93 16.19
C ALA A 12 8.97 7.99 16.11
N ILE A 13 8.36 7.17 15.22
CA ILE A 13 6.90 7.09 15.09
C ILE A 13 6.29 6.53 16.37
N VAL A 14 6.82 5.44 16.90
CA VAL A 14 6.32 4.76 18.10
C VAL A 14 6.40 5.65 19.32
N ASP A 15 7.50 6.39 19.51
CA ASP A 15 7.67 7.29 20.65
C ASP A 15 6.65 8.44 20.60
N MET A 16 6.38 9.00 19.42
CA MET A 16 5.34 10.00 19.22
C MET A 16 3.95 9.43 19.54
N LEU A 17 3.63 8.24 19.02
CA LEU A 17 2.35 7.59 19.26
C LEU A 17 2.15 7.20 20.72
N ARG A 18 3.19 6.76 21.42
CA ARG A 18 3.12 6.47 22.85
C ARG A 18 2.85 7.72 23.70
N ALA A 19 3.40 8.84 23.30
CA ALA A 19 3.18 10.11 24.00
C ALA A 19 1.76 10.66 23.77
N GLU A 20 1.27 10.60 22.53
CA GLU A 20 0.00 11.22 22.10
C GLU A 20 -1.20 10.28 22.24
N ARG A 21 -0.99 8.97 22.11
CA ARG A 21 -2.00 7.89 22.04
C ARG A 21 -1.63 6.70 22.93
N PRO A 22 -1.45 6.87 24.24
CA PRO A 22 -0.91 5.86 25.13
C PRO A 22 -1.75 4.58 25.21
N ASP A 23 -3.07 4.67 24.96
CA ASP A 23 -4.00 3.55 25.06
C ASP A 23 -4.20 2.80 23.73
N ASP A 24 -3.65 3.30 22.61
CA ASP A 24 -3.80 2.66 21.31
C ASP A 24 -2.83 1.48 21.14
N GLY A 25 -3.26 0.46 20.40
CA GLY A 25 -2.43 -0.67 19.98
C GLY A 25 -1.43 -0.25 18.89
N LEU A 26 -0.39 -1.06 18.71
CA LEU A 26 0.65 -0.86 17.70
C LEU A 26 0.95 -2.18 16.99
N LEU A 27 1.17 -2.11 15.68
CA LEU A 27 1.65 -3.19 14.81
C LEU A 27 2.62 -2.58 13.80
N GLY A 28 3.91 -2.81 13.96
CA GLY A 28 4.94 -2.35 13.03
C GLY A 28 5.59 -3.51 12.27
N GLU A 29 6.35 -3.18 11.25
CA GLU A 29 7.10 -4.16 10.46
C GLU A 29 8.27 -4.73 11.26
N GLU A 30 8.97 -3.88 12.02
CA GLU A 30 10.21 -4.28 12.71
C GLU A 30 9.90 -4.92 14.06
N ASP A 31 9.74 -4.14 15.11
CA ASP A 31 9.57 -4.64 16.47
C ASP A 31 8.34 -4.04 17.20
N ALA A 32 7.65 -3.08 16.60
CA ALA A 32 6.52 -2.42 17.25
C ALA A 32 5.32 -3.36 17.33
N SER A 33 5.08 -3.92 18.49
CA SER A 33 3.89 -4.74 18.78
C SER A 33 3.39 -4.41 20.18
N ARG A 34 2.13 -3.97 20.28
CA ARG A 34 1.47 -3.71 21.56
C ARG A 34 -0.03 -3.84 21.43
N GLU A 35 -0.64 -4.58 22.34
CA GLU A 35 -2.09 -4.55 22.52
C GLU A 35 -2.54 -3.20 23.09
N GLY A 36 -3.64 -2.65 22.57
CA GLY A 36 -4.23 -1.39 23.03
C GLY A 36 -5.49 -1.62 23.87
N LEU A 37 -5.90 -0.56 24.57
CA LEU A 37 -7.13 -0.55 25.37
C LEU A 37 -8.25 0.30 24.74
N SER A 38 -7.89 1.17 23.77
CA SER A 38 -8.82 2.11 23.12
C SER A 38 -9.71 1.48 22.04
N GLY A 39 -9.42 0.26 21.59
CA GLY A 39 -10.02 -0.35 20.41
C GLY A 39 -9.43 0.15 19.08
N ARG A 40 -8.38 0.98 19.13
CA ARG A 40 -7.64 1.44 17.96
C ARG A 40 -6.27 0.79 17.89
N ARG A 41 -5.79 0.56 16.67
CA ARG A 41 -4.46 0.01 16.40
C ARG A 41 -3.78 0.80 15.29
N TRP A 42 -2.58 1.26 15.55
CA TRP A 42 -1.71 1.84 14.53
C TRP A 42 -0.95 0.74 13.81
N VAL A 43 -0.90 0.84 12.48
CA VAL A 43 -0.21 -0.09 11.59
C VAL A 43 0.87 0.72 10.87
N ILE A 44 2.13 0.31 11.00
CA ILE A 44 3.29 1.12 10.67
C ILE A 44 4.24 0.32 9.78
N ASP A 45 4.56 0.87 8.61
CA ASP A 45 5.73 0.51 7.83
C ASP A 45 6.66 1.73 7.83
N PRO A 46 7.77 1.67 8.57
CA PRO A 46 8.67 2.82 8.72
C PRO A 46 9.41 3.15 7.43
N LEU A 47 9.60 2.15 6.54
CA LEU A 47 10.32 2.31 5.28
C LEU A 47 9.91 1.24 4.27
N ASP A 48 8.73 1.38 3.66
CA ASP A 48 8.34 0.53 2.54
C ASP A 48 9.27 0.78 1.34
N GLY A 49 9.91 -0.29 0.88
CA GLY A 49 10.93 -0.23 -0.15
C GLY A 49 12.36 -0.16 0.39
N THR A 50 12.69 -0.84 1.50
CA THR A 50 14.03 -0.91 2.11
C THR A 50 15.13 -1.25 1.11
N THR A 51 14.89 -2.19 0.20
CA THR A 51 15.85 -2.50 -0.88
C THR A 51 16.13 -1.29 -1.75
N ASN A 52 15.09 -0.55 -2.15
CA ASN A 52 15.22 0.65 -2.96
C ASN A 52 16.04 1.72 -2.23
N TYR A 53 15.73 1.94 -0.95
CA TYR A 53 16.47 2.87 -0.11
C TYR A 53 17.97 2.54 -0.07
N LEU A 54 18.32 1.28 0.20
CA LEU A 54 19.71 0.82 0.27
C LEU A 54 20.46 0.97 -1.06
N TYR A 55 19.76 0.76 -2.18
CA TYR A 55 20.31 0.95 -3.53
C TYR A 55 20.21 2.38 -4.04
N ARG A 56 19.67 3.31 -3.24
CA ARG A 56 19.40 4.71 -3.63
C ARG A 56 18.50 4.83 -4.86
N PHE A 57 17.60 3.86 -5.02
CA PHE A 57 16.55 3.92 -6.02
C PHE A 57 15.38 4.75 -5.47
N PRO A 58 14.92 5.81 -6.17
CA PRO A 58 14.03 6.82 -5.62
C PRO A 58 12.55 6.38 -5.60
N ALA A 59 12.25 5.24 -4.96
CA ALA A 59 10.91 4.70 -4.79
C ALA A 59 10.82 3.97 -3.45
N TRP A 60 10.61 4.72 -2.37
CA TRP A 60 10.40 4.25 -1.01
C TRP A 60 9.61 5.30 -0.24
N VAL A 61 8.83 4.86 0.72
CA VAL A 61 7.87 5.71 1.46
C VAL A 61 7.80 5.31 2.94
N VAL A 62 7.22 6.18 3.76
CA VAL A 62 6.76 5.87 5.12
C VAL A 62 5.26 5.68 5.07
N SER A 63 4.74 4.60 5.64
CA SER A 63 3.31 4.25 5.65
C SER A 63 2.80 4.12 7.09
N VAL A 64 1.77 4.87 7.45
CA VAL A 64 1.16 4.84 8.77
C VAL A 64 -0.36 4.85 8.63
N ALA A 65 -1.02 3.91 9.27
CA ALA A 65 -2.48 3.86 9.35
C ALA A 65 -2.94 3.68 10.80
N VAL A 66 -4.15 4.10 11.11
CA VAL A 66 -4.88 3.73 12.31
C VAL A 66 -6.18 3.05 11.91
N GLU A 67 -6.47 1.94 12.58
CA GLU A 67 -7.65 1.10 12.37
C GLU A 67 -8.47 0.99 13.66
N ASP A 68 -9.76 0.73 13.50
CA ASP A 68 -10.68 0.31 14.55
C ASP A 68 -11.43 -0.97 14.14
N SER A 69 -12.51 -1.32 14.86
CA SER A 69 -13.32 -2.50 14.54
C SER A 69 -14.04 -2.45 13.19
N GLU A 70 -14.14 -1.28 12.56
CA GLU A 70 -14.75 -1.08 11.24
C GLU A 70 -13.70 -1.02 10.10
N GLY A 71 -12.41 -1.14 10.42
CA GLY A 71 -11.28 -1.10 9.47
C GLY A 71 -10.48 0.20 9.54
N GLY A 72 -9.91 0.65 8.42
CA GLY A 72 -9.09 1.86 8.37
C GLY A 72 -9.86 3.11 8.79
N LEU A 73 -9.34 3.85 9.78
CA LEU A 73 -9.90 5.10 10.28
C LEU A 73 -9.21 6.33 9.66
N ALA A 74 -7.87 6.32 9.63
CA ALA A 74 -7.06 7.31 8.94
C ALA A 74 -5.76 6.66 8.47
N GLY A 75 -5.15 7.22 7.44
CA GLY A 75 -3.89 6.70 6.89
C GLY A 75 -3.13 7.78 6.14
N ALA A 76 -1.81 7.65 6.18
CA ALA A 76 -0.89 8.52 5.47
C ALA A 76 0.26 7.71 4.86
N VAL A 77 0.65 8.08 3.64
CA VAL A 77 1.86 7.62 2.98
C VAL A 77 2.68 8.85 2.62
N PHE A 78 3.91 8.92 3.09
CA PHE A 78 4.82 10.02 2.78
C PHE A 78 5.95 9.56 1.87
N ASP A 79 6.08 10.20 0.72
CA ASP A 79 7.19 10.04 -0.22
C ASP A 79 8.22 11.16 0.01
N PRO A 80 9.31 10.91 0.72
CA PRO A 80 10.30 11.93 1.00
C PRO A 80 11.19 12.29 -0.20
N VAL A 81 11.16 11.48 -1.26
CA VAL A 81 11.93 11.76 -2.49
C VAL A 81 11.25 12.86 -3.31
N ARG A 82 9.89 12.88 -3.30
CA ARG A 82 9.09 13.86 -4.06
C ARG A 82 8.47 14.93 -3.16
N ASP A 83 8.65 14.82 -1.84
CA ASP A 83 7.99 15.65 -0.82
C ASP A 83 6.47 15.64 -1.00
N GLU A 84 5.89 14.44 -1.12
CA GLU A 84 4.48 14.22 -1.30
C GLU A 84 3.88 13.46 -0.11
N LEU A 85 2.88 14.06 0.54
CA LEU A 85 2.08 13.45 1.59
C LEU A 85 0.70 13.09 1.05
N PHE A 86 0.42 11.80 0.94
CA PHE A 86 -0.89 11.24 0.64
C PHE A 86 -1.59 10.96 1.97
N ALA A 87 -2.77 11.51 2.19
CA ALA A 87 -3.50 11.31 3.44
C ALA A 87 -5.00 11.18 3.21
N ALA A 88 -5.64 10.29 3.98
CA ALA A 88 -7.07 10.10 3.97
C ALA A 88 -7.59 9.77 5.38
N ALA A 89 -8.84 10.11 5.62
CA ALA A 89 -9.61 9.61 6.75
C ALA A 89 -10.96 9.10 6.25
N ARG A 90 -11.53 8.13 6.96
CA ARG A 90 -12.79 7.47 6.59
C ARG A 90 -13.90 8.49 6.34
N GLY A 91 -14.46 8.51 5.12
CA GLY A 91 -15.51 9.41 4.67
C GLY A 91 -15.06 10.83 4.31
N GLU A 92 -13.76 11.14 4.38
CA GLU A 92 -13.25 12.49 4.12
C GLU A 92 -12.59 12.64 2.75
N GLY A 93 -12.36 11.53 2.04
CA GLY A 93 -11.67 11.49 0.76
C GLY A 93 -10.15 11.58 0.89
N LEU A 94 -9.46 11.57 -0.26
CA LEU A 94 -8.00 11.64 -0.36
C LEU A 94 -7.52 13.07 -0.59
N VAL A 95 -6.42 13.43 0.07
CA VAL A 95 -5.65 14.65 -0.23
C VAL A 95 -4.19 14.29 -0.51
N VAL A 96 -3.55 15.02 -1.43
CA VAL A 96 -2.10 14.99 -1.67
C VAL A 96 -1.58 16.40 -1.42
N ASN A 97 -0.68 16.55 -0.46
CA ASN A 97 -0.18 17.87 0.00
C ASN A 97 -1.30 18.87 0.29
N GLY A 98 -2.42 18.39 0.86
CA GLY A 98 -3.59 19.20 1.19
C GLY A 98 -4.56 19.46 0.04
N GLU A 99 -4.27 19.07 -1.18
CA GLU A 99 -5.16 19.19 -2.33
C GLU A 99 -5.97 17.91 -2.55
N ARG A 100 -7.31 18.04 -2.70
CA ARG A 100 -8.19 16.90 -2.97
C ARG A 100 -7.85 16.26 -4.31
N THR A 101 -7.80 14.93 -4.32
CA THR A 101 -7.57 14.13 -5.50
C THR A 101 -8.42 12.86 -5.47
N SER A 102 -8.43 12.12 -6.58
CA SER A 102 -9.19 10.87 -6.73
C SER A 102 -8.46 9.92 -7.66
N VAL A 103 -8.91 8.67 -7.69
CA VAL A 103 -8.48 7.71 -8.72
C VAL A 103 -8.76 8.25 -10.11
N ARG A 104 -8.07 7.69 -11.10
CA ARG A 104 -8.22 8.07 -12.49
C ARG A 104 -9.61 7.70 -13.04
N GLU A 105 -10.05 8.47 -14.03
CA GLU A 105 -11.24 8.15 -14.83
C GLU A 105 -11.14 6.73 -15.43
N PRO A 106 -12.29 6.03 -15.56
CA PRO A 106 -12.32 4.66 -16.05
C PRO A 106 -11.61 4.46 -17.40
N VAL A 107 -10.81 3.39 -17.46
CA VAL A 107 -10.15 2.97 -18.70
C VAL A 107 -10.44 1.49 -18.98
N ALA A 108 -10.45 1.11 -20.24
CA ALA A 108 -10.51 -0.30 -20.61
C ALA A 108 -9.23 -1.03 -20.15
N THR A 109 -9.34 -2.31 -19.80
CA THR A 109 -8.23 -3.10 -19.25
C THR A 109 -6.96 -3.03 -20.11
N GLU A 110 -7.09 -3.06 -21.44
CA GLU A 110 -5.99 -3.00 -22.40
C GLU A 110 -5.26 -1.62 -22.41
N ARG A 111 -5.85 -0.64 -21.76
CA ARG A 111 -5.29 0.71 -21.61
C ARG A 111 -4.83 1.02 -20.20
N ALA A 112 -5.04 0.10 -19.27
CA ALA A 112 -4.69 0.28 -17.86
C ALA A 112 -3.17 0.20 -17.64
N LEU A 113 -2.63 1.14 -16.89
CA LEU A 113 -1.29 1.10 -16.34
C LEU A 113 -1.37 0.46 -14.95
N VAL A 114 -0.78 -0.74 -14.81
CA VAL A 114 -0.91 -1.57 -13.61
C VAL A 114 0.43 -1.70 -12.90
N ALA A 115 0.44 -1.63 -11.56
CA ALA A 115 1.62 -1.92 -10.78
C ALA A 115 1.54 -3.29 -10.10
N THR A 116 2.70 -3.83 -9.71
CA THR A 116 2.84 -5.09 -8.99
C THR A 116 4.14 -5.15 -8.21
N GLY A 117 4.23 -6.06 -7.26
CA GLY A 117 5.46 -6.37 -6.54
C GLY A 117 5.85 -7.85 -6.64
N PHE A 118 7.03 -8.17 -6.14
CA PHE A 118 7.58 -9.53 -6.15
C PHE A 118 8.21 -9.89 -4.82
N SER A 119 7.97 -11.11 -4.39
CA SER A 119 8.54 -11.69 -3.18
C SER A 119 10.07 -11.73 -3.21
N TYR A 120 10.69 -11.65 -2.04
CA TYR A 120 12.11 -11.91 -1.86
C TYR A 120 12.47 -13.39 -2.01
N GLU A 121 11.49 -14.30 -1.93
CA GLU A 121 11.68 -15.73 -2.13
C GLU A 121 11.68 -16.10 -3.62
N SER A 122 12.76 -16.74 -4.10
CA SER A 122 12.90 -17.08 -5.52
C SER A 122 11.83 -18.05 -6.03
N ALA A 123 11.38 -18.99 -5.20
CA ALA A 123 10.32 -19.92 -5.55
C ALA A 123 9.01 -19.18 -5.86
N ARG A 124 8.61 -18.25 -4.98
CA ARG A 124 7.41 -17.43 -5.18
C ARG A 124 7.50 -16.53 -6.42
N ARG A 125 8.70 -16.02 -6.74
CA ARG A 125 8.89 -15.23 -7.97
C ARG A 125 8.63 -16.01 -9.24
N ALA A 126 8.86 -17.33 -9.25
CA ALA A 126 8.51 -18.16 -10.41
C ALA A 126 7.00 -18.18 -10.65
N ASP A 127 6.20 -18.33 -9.60
CA ASP A 127 4.73 -18.27 -9.69
C ASP A 127 4.26 -16.87 -10.10
N GLN A 128 4.85 -15.83 -9.50
CA GLN A 128 4.53 -14.43 -9.84
C GLN A 128 4.91 -14.10 -11.30
N ALA A 129 5.98 -14.67 -11.85
CA ALA A 129 6.33 -14.52 -13.27
C ALA A 129 5.25 -15.13 -14.19
N ALA A 130 4.65 -16.27 -13.80
CA ALA A 130 3.52 -16.84 -14.51
C ALA A 130 2.28 -15.95 -14.49
N VAL A 131 2.02 -15.27 -13.35
CA VAL A 131 0.96 -14.26 -13.26
C VAL A 131 1.25 -13.09 -14.19
N VAL A 132 2.47 -12.51 -14.14
CA VAL A 132 2.88 -11.43 -15.04
C VAL A 132 2.69 -11.81 -16.51
N SER A 133 3.01 -13.03 -16.90
CA SER A 133 2.84 -13.51 -18.29
C SER A 133 1.37 -13.53 -18.75
N ARG A 134 0.41 -13.65 -17.82
CA ARG A 134 -1.03 -13.55 -18.12
C ARG A 134 -1.52 -12.10 -18.14
N VAL A 135 -1.02 -11.26 -17.23
CA VAL A 135 -1.45 -9.87 -17.09
C VAL A 135 -0.87 -8.96 -18.19
N LEU A 136 0.44 -9.05 -18.44
CA LEU A 136 1.16 -8.13 -19.34
C LEU A 136 0.54 -7.98 -20.74
N PRO A 137 0.08 -9.04 -21.42
CA PRO A 137 -0.55 -8.91 -22.75
C PRO A 137 -1.97 -8.36 -22.71
N ARG A 138 -2.56 -8.18 -21.54
CA ARG A 138 -3.95 -7.75 -21.35
C ARG A 138 -4.08 -6.30 -20.87
N VAL A 139 -2.98 -5.68 -20.44
CA VAL A 139 -2.93 -4.30 -19.94
C VAL A 139 -2.05 -3.44 -20.85
N ARG A 140 -2.06 -2.13 -20.67
CA ARG A 140 -1.16 -1.23 -21.41
C ARG A 140 0.29 -1.49 -21.09
N ASP A 141 0.62 -1.60 -19.81
CA ASP A 141 1.98 -1.79 -19.33
C ASP A 141 1.98 -2.11 -17.83
N ILE A 142 3.09 -2.63 -17.32
CA ILE A 142 3.27 -2.92 -15.90
C ILE A 142 4.37 -2.00 -15.34
N ARG A 143 4.18 -1.58 -14.08
CA ARG A 143 5.19 -0.93 -13.25
C ARG A 143 5.54 -1.84 -12.08
N ARG A 144 6.80 -1.82 -11.69
CA ARG A 144 7.30 -2.51 -10.50
C ARG A 144 8.21 -1.54 -9.75
N ALA A 145 7.61 -0.69 -8.91
CA ALA A 145 8.39 0.25 -8.10
C ALA A 145 9.12 -0.49 -6.97
N GLY A 146 8.47 -1.45 -6.32
CA GLY A 146 9.05 -2.27 -5.26
C GLY A 146 8.83 -1.70 -3.87
N ALA A 147 7.73 -0.99 -3.73
CA ALA A 147 7.18 -0.45 -2.50
C ALA A 147 5.66 -0.47 -2.64
N ALA A 148 4.97 -1.32 -1.89
CA ALA A 148 3.54 -1.59 -2.06
C ALA A 148 2.67 -0.39 -1.66
N ALA A 149 2.98 0.24 -0.51
CA ALA A 149 2.28 1.43 -0.06
C ALA A 149 2.47 2.60 -1.04
N PHE A 150 3.65 2.72 -1.68
CA PHE A 150 3.91 3.71 -2.72
C PHE A 150 3.05 3.47 -3.96
N ASP A 151 3.01 2.24 -4.47
CA ASP A 151 2.20 1.90 -5.66
C ASP A 151 0.70 2.15 -5.39
N LEU A 152 0.19 1.81 -4.19
CA LEU A 152 -1.19 2.08 -3.78
C LEU A 152 -1.47 3.59 -3.67
N ALA A 153 -0.54 4.38 -3.12
CA ALA A 153 -0.66 5.84 -3.06
C ALA A 153 -0.70 6.48 -4.46
N LEU A 154 0.13 6.00 -5.39
CA LEU A 154 0.10 6.45 -6.79
C LEU A 154 -1.21 6.09 -7.49
N LEU A 155 -1.77 4.91 -7.22
CA LEU A 155 -3.08 4.52 -7.75
C LEU A 155 -4.18 5.42 -7.18
N ALA A 156 -4.20 5.65 -5.88
CA ALA A 156 -5.16 6.54 -5.23
C ALA A 156 -5.13 7.97 -5.80
N ALA A 157 -3.93 8.47 -6.16
CA ALA A 157 -3.74 9.77 -6.77
C ALA A 157 -3.96 9.79 -8.31
N GLY A 158 -4.50 8.72 -8.90
CA GLY A 158 -4.80 8.64 -10.33
C GLY A 158 -3.58 8.55 -11.25
N ARG A 159 -2.41 8.16 -10.72
CA ARG A 159 -1.16 8.00 -11.49
C ARG A 159 -0.97 6.58 -12.01
N LEU A 160 -1.72 5.62 -11.47
CA LEU A 160 -1.88 4.25 -11.92
C LEU A 160 -3.36 3.94 -12.06
N ASP A 161 -3.71 2.90 -12.82
CA ASP A 161 -5.08 2.46 -12.98
C ASP A 161 -5.39 1.22 -12.13
N GLY A 162 -4.37 0.41 -11.83
CA GLY A 162 -4.52 -0.81 -11.04
C GLY A 162 -3.23 -1.24 -10.34
N TYR A 163 -3.39 -2.12 -9.37
CA TYR A 163 -2.32 -2.76 -8.60
C TYR A 163 -2.72 -4.17 -8.21
N TYR A 164 -1.78 -5.11 -8.19
CA TYR A 164 -1.97 -6.43 -7.63
C TYR A 164 -0.68 -6.97 -7.03
N GLU A 165 -0.78 -7.58 -5.86
CA GLU A 165 0.35 -8.28 -5.24
C GLU A 165 -0.14 -9.34 -4.25
N ARG A 166 0.63 -10.43 -4.10
CA ARG A 166 0.40 -11.47 -3.09
C ARG A 166 1.59 -11.57 -2.14
N GLY A 167 1.31 -11.98 -0.90
CA GLY A 167 2.31 -12.15 0.15
C GLY A 167 2.58 -10.89 0.93
N LEU A 168 1.71 -9.89 0.82
CA LEU A 168 1.75 -8.65 1.58
C LEU A 168 1.44 -8.87 3.06
N LYS A 169 2.00 -8.00 3.91
CA LYS A 169 1.72 -7.91 5.33
C LYS A 169 0.78 -6.73 5.61
N PRO A 170 0.13 -6.68 6.78
CA PRO A 170 -0.79 -5.58 7.09
C PRO A 170 -0.18 -4.18 6.92
N TRP A 171 1.07 -3.98 7.27
CA TRP A 171 1.75 -2.70 7.17
C TRP A 171 2.04 -2.25 5.73
N ASP A 172 2.22 -3.20 4.78
CA ASP A 172 2.43 -2.91 3.37
C ASP A 172 1.23 -2.22 2.71
N TRP A 173 0.01 -2.41 3.25
CA TRP A 173 -1.22 -2.02 2.55
C TRP A 173 -2.29 -1.32 3.39
N ALA A 174 -2.18 -1.28 4.72
CA ALA A 174 -3.23 -0.71 5.57
C ALA A 174 -3.54 0.76 5.21
N ALA A 175 -2.52 1.62 5.12
CA ALA A 175 -2.71 3.00 4.66
C ALA A 175 -3.15 3.04 3.20
N GLY A 176 -2.45 2.35 2.30
CA GLY A 176 -2.74 2.34 0.87
C GLY A 176 -4.16 1.90 0.53
N ARG A 177 -4.71 0.88 1.22
CA ARG A 177 -6.10 0.46 1.09
C ARG A 177 -7.07 1.60 1.38
N LEU A 178 -6.87 2.30 2.50
CA LEU A 178 -7.73 3.43 2.85
C LEU A 178 -7.61 4.55 1.83
N LEU A 179 -6.38 4.92 1.41
CA LEU A 179 -6.17 5.95 0.39
C LEU A 179 -6.93 5.63 -0.89
N VAL A 180 -6.84 4.38 -1.40
CA VAL A 180 -7.53 3.95 -2.61
C VAL A 180 -9.05 4.01 -2.43
N THR A 181 -9.58 3.52 -1.32
CA THR A 181 -11.01 3.53 -1.05
C THR A 181 -11.56 4.96 -0.95
N GLU A 182 -10.89 5.83 -0.22
CA GLU A 182 -11.28 7.24 -0.04
C GLU A 182 -11.10 8.07 -1.32
N ALA A 183 -10.23 7.64 -2.22
CA ALA A 183 -10.10 8.22 -3.56
C ALA A 183 -11.18 7.77 -4.55
N GLY A 184 -12.09 6.87 -4.14
CA GLY A 184 -13.15 6.31 -4.98
C GLY A 184 -12.75 5.06 -5.77
N GLY A 185 -11.60 4.46 -5.48
CA GLY A 185 -11.17 3.19 -6.06
C GLY A 185 -11.78 1.97 -5.37
N THR A 186 -11.48 0.81 -5.92
CA THR A 186 -11.95 -0.50 -5.44
C THR A 186 -10.77 -1.33 -4.97
N VAL A 187 -10.90 -1.98 -3.81
CA VAL A 187 -9.93 -2.92 -3.27
C VAL A 187 -10.61 -4.28 -3.05
N VAL A 188 -9.98 -5.33 -3.52
CA VAL A 188 -10.41 -6.73 -3.37
C VAL A 188 -9.28 -7.50 -2.69
N GLU A 189 -9.56 -8.07 -1.53
CA GLU A 189 -8.63 -8.96 -0.84
C GLU A 189 -8.63 -10.34 -1.50
N LEU A 190 -7.44 -10.92 -1.67
CA LEU A 190 -7.23 -12.26 -2.20
C LEU A 190 -6.94 -13.18 -1.00
N GLU A 191 -7.94 -13.96 -0.60
CA GLU A 191 -7.88 -14.79 0.61
C GLU A 191 -7.05 -16.06 0.45
N ASP A 192 -6.86 -16.56 -0.79
CA ASP A 192 -6.05 -17.74 -1.07
C ASP A 192 -4.57 -17.51 -0.73
N GLU A 193 -3.91 -18.52 -0.20
CA GLU A 193 -2.50 -18.45 0.15
C GLU A 193 -1.56 -18.45 -1.08
N PRO A 194 -0.60 -17.52 -1.14
CA PRO A 194 -0.39 -16.43 -0.19
C PRO A 194 -1.42 -15.32 -0.37
N ALA A 195 -1.99 -14.84 0.73
CA ALA A 195 -2.95 -13.73 0.74
C ALA A 195 -2.37 -12.48 0.07
N GLY A 196 -3.23 -11.64 -0.46
CA GLY A 196 -2.80 -10.42 -1.14
C GLY A 196 -3.98 -9.50 -1.46
N LEU A 197 -3.78 -8.58 -2.36
CA LEU A 197 -4.86 -7.70 -2.81
C LEU A 197 -4.77 -7.35 -4.30
N VAL A 198 -5.91 -6.97 -4.83
CA VAL A 198 -6.07 -6.21 -6.07
C VAL A 198 -6.69 -4.87 -5.72
N ALA A 199 -6.14 -3.80 -6.25
CA ALA A 199 -6.73 -2.47 -6.18
C ALA A 199 -6.85 -1.88 -7.59
N ALA A 200 -7.91 -1.13 -7.85
CA ALA A 200 -8.13 -0.54 -9.16
C ALA A 200 -8.95 0.76 -9.07
N SER A 201 -8.87 1.57 -10.12
CA SER A 201 -9.64 2.80 -10.25
C SER A 201 -11.14 2.54 -10.40
N THR A 202 -11.56 1.33 -10.84
CA THR A 202 -12.98 0.95 -10.98
C THR A 202 -13.22 -0.50 -10.56
N PRO A 203 -14.46 -0.87 -10.18
CA PRO A 203 -14.84 -2.25 -9.89
C PRO A 203 -14.61 -3.20 -11.08
N GLU A 204 -14.88 -2.76 -12.30
CA GLU A 204 -14.74 -3.58 -13.51
C GLU A 204 -13.28 -3.93 -13.79
N LEU A 205 -12.37 -2.96 -13.58
CA LEU A 205 -10.93 -3.22 -13.71
C LEU A 205 -10.43 -4.13 -12.58
N ALA A 206 -10.94 -3.95 -11.35
CA ALA A 206 -10.61 -4.84 -10.23
C ALA A 206 -11.03 -6.28 -10.54
N GLU A 207 -12.25 -6.51 -11.01
CA GLU A 207 -12.75 -7.84 -11.39
C GLU A 207 -11.91 -8.45 -12.51
N ALA A 208 -11.57 -7.68 -13.54
CA ALA A 208 -10.72 -8.14 -14.64
C ALA A 208 -9.32 -8.55 -14.13
N LEU A 209 -8.71 -7.77 -13.24
CA LEU A 209 -7.42 -8.09 -12.64
C LEU A 209 -7.51 -9.33 -11.74
N VAL A 210 -8.54 -9.46 -10.89
CA VAL A 210 -8.77 -10.68 -10.08
C VAL A 210 -8.81 -11.93 -10.97
N GLY A 211 -9.54 -11.87 -12.10
CA GLY A 211 -9.58 -12.99 -13.06
C GLY A 211 -8.25 -13.34 -13.72
N LEU A 212 -7.29 -12.40 -13.77
CA LEU A 212 -5.97 -12.60 -14.35
C LEU A 212 -4.93 -13.11 -13.34
N VAL A 213 -5.08 -12.75 -12.06
CA VAL A 213 -4.11 -13.04 -10.99
C VAL A 213 -4.49 -14.23 -10.12
N GLY A 214 -5.76 -14.65 -10.19
CA GLY A 214 -6.31 -15.83 -9.50
C GLY A 214 -5.82 -17.17 -10.02
#